data_75864496c165912066c677759e33264f
#
_entry.id   75864496c165912066c677759e33264f
#
_cell.length_a   1.000
_cell.length_b   1.000
_cell.length_c   1.000
_cell.angle_alpha   90.00
_cell.angle_beta   90.00
_cell.angle_gamma   90.00
#
_symmetry.space_group_name_H-M   'P 1'
#
loop_
_entity.id
_entity.type
_entity.pdbx_description
1 polymer ?
#
loop_
_entity_poly.entity_id
_entity_poly.type
_entity_poly.pdbx_seq_one_letter_code
_entity_poly.pdbx_strand_id
1 'polypeptide(L)'
;TGMSGAGKSTAIKMMEDIGYYCVDNLPIALLEKFVELSSLQENAELQKVAVGIDIRNGQALEEIRDVLARIKKKKVHYEILFLDAEDSVLVKRYKETRRNHPLSGGDRVDKGIEEERKRLAFLKESADYIIDTSQLLTRELKAELDKIFVQNQDYKNLFITILSFGFKYGIPADSDLVFDVRFLPNPYYVEGLRAKTGNDKEIQDYVFQYEEAHTFLDKLEDMLNFLIPNYIAEGKN
;
A
#
# COMPACT_ATOMS: atom_id res chain seq x y z
N THR A 1 0.77 -11.75 1.15
CA THR A 1 0.39 -11.99 -0.25
C THR A 1 0.46 -10.72 -1.08
N GLY A 2 0.00 -10.72 -2.34
CA GLY A 2 -0.06 -9.52 -3.20
C GLY A 2 0.36 -9.79 -4.63
N MET A 3 0.33 -8.72 -5.46
CA MET A 3 0.64 -8.80 -6.88
C MET A 3 2.08 -9.23 -7.15
N SER A 4 2.29 -9.99 -8.19
CA SER A 4 3.63 -10.38 -8.66
C SER A 4 4.38 -9.15 -9.16
N GLY A 5 5.56 -8.88 -8.59
CA GLY A 5 6.31 -7.64 -8.83
C GLY A 5 6.03 -6.51 -7.84
N ALA A 6 5.08 -6.67 -6.91
CA ALA A 6 4.78 -5.67 -5.88
C ALA A 6 5.76 -5.67 -4.69
N GLY A 7 6.80 -6.53 -4.69
CA GLY A 7 7.83 -6.51 -3.66
C GLY A 7 7.70 -7.56 -2.55
N LYS A 8 6.87 -8.60 -2.71
CA LYS A 8 6.68 -9.67 -1.70
C LYS A 8 7.98 -10.26 -1.15
N SER A 9 8.90 -10.68 -2.01
CA SER A 9 10.16 -11.27 -1.57
C SER A 9 11.05 -10.28 -0.81
N THR A 10 10.93 -8.99 -1.10
CA THR A 10 11.60 -7.93 -0.35
C THR A 10 10.97 -7.78 1.03
N ALA A 11 9.64 -7.77 1.11
CA ALA A 11 8.91 -7.69 2.37
C ALA A 11 9.20 -8.91 3.27
N ILE A 12 9.25 -10.12 2.71
CA ILE A 12 9.60 -11.34 3.48
C ILE A 12 10.99 -11.20 4.12
N LYS A 13 12.00 -10.73 3.39
CA LYS A 13 13.34 -10.48 3.95
C LYS A 13 13.32 -9.43 5.07
N MET A 14 12.53 -8.37 4.90
CA MET A 14 12.39 -7.36 5.94
C MET A 14 11.67 -7.90 7.18
N MET A 15 10.70 -8.80 7.00
CA MET A 15 10.04 -9.49 8.12
C MET A 15 11.03 -10.39 8.89
N GLU A 16 11.98 -11.05 8.20
CA GLU A 16 13.07 -11.79 8.85
C GLU A 16 13.94 -10.85 9.71
N ASP A 17 14.30 -9.67 9.18
CA ASP A 17 15.11 -8.68 9.89
C ASP A 17 14.46 -8.19 11.20
N ILE A 18 13.12 -8.20 11.28
CA ILE A 18 12.36 -7.81 12.47
C ILE A 18 11.92 -9.01 13.34
N GLY A 19 12.51 -10.18 13.08
CA GLY A 19 12.40 -11.36 13.95
C GLY A 19 11.25 -12.30 13.65
N TYR A 20 10.66 -12.24 12.44
CA TYR A 20 9.69 -13.25 12.01
C TYR A 20 10.38 -14.48 11.42
N TYR A 21 9.87 -15.66 11.73
CA TYR A 21 10.22 -16.86 10.99
C TYR A 21 9.46 -16.85 9.65
N CYS A 22 10.20 -16.75 8.55
CA CYS A 22 9.61 -16.51 7.24
C CYS A 22 9.66 -17.75 6.35
N VAL A 23 8.52 -18.04 5.68
CA VAL A 23 8.44 -19.09 4.65
C VAL A 23 7.87 -18.48 3.39
N ASP A 24 8.66 -18.37 2.35
CA ASP A 24 8.20 -17.86 1.04
C ASP A 24 7.61 -19.00 0.21
N ASN A 25 6.53 -18.70 -0.52
CA ASN A 25 5.86 -19.60 -1.45
C ASN A 25 5.47 -20.98 -0.84
N LEU A 26 4.91 -20.98 0.37
CA LEU A 26 4.41 -22.20 0.98
C LEU A 26 3.19 -22.72 0.19
N PRO A 27 3.15 -24.02 -0.19
CA PRO A 27 1.96 -24.62 -0.78
C PRO A 27 0.76 -24.53 0.18
N ILE A 28 -0.39 -24.08 -0.33
CA ILE A 28 -1.60 -23.85 0.48
C ILE A 28 -2.02 -25.11 1.24
N ALA A 29 -1.88 -26.29 0.62
CA ALA A 29 -2.17 -27.59 1.26
C ALA A 29 -1.34 -27.84 2.54
N LEU A 30 -0.19 -27.20 2.69
CA LEU A 30 0.67 -27.34 3.87
C LEU A 30 0.43 -26.24 4.92
N LEU A 31 -0.30 -25.17 4.58
CA LEU A 31 -0.47 -24.01 5.44
C LEU A 31 -1.10 -24.38 6.80
N GLU A 32 -2.20 -25.13 6.77
CA GLU A 32 -2.88 -25.54 8.01
C GLU A 32 -1.97 -26.38 8.92
N LYS A 33 -1.23 -27.32 8.31
CA LYS A 33 -0.30 -28.16 9.05
C LYS A 33 0.89 -27.39 9.60
N PHE A 34 1.39 -26.44 8.83
CA PHE A 34 2.47 -25.55 9.27
C PHE A 34 2.06 -24.69 10.45
N VAL A 35 0.85 -24.13 10.41
CA VAL A 35 0.27 -23.35 11.51
C VAL A 35 0.09 -24.22 12.77
N GLU A 36 -0.36 -25.47 12.64
CA GLU A 36 -0.43 -26.40 13.76
C GLU A 36 0.94 -26.63 14.41
N LEU A 37 1.94 -26.92 13.60
CA LEU A 37 3.30 -27.17 14.08
C LEU A 37 3.91 -25.94 14.77
N SER A 38 3.70 -24.75 14.22
CA SER A 38 4.20 -23.51 14.82
C SER A 38 3.49 -23.17 16.14
N SER A 39 2.23 -23.58 16.31
CA SER A 39 1.45 -23.36 17.53
C SER A 39 1.81 -24.34 18.66
N LEU A 40 2.38 -25.50 18.34
CA LEU A 40 2.71 -26.55 19.31
C LEU A 40 4.13 -26.41 19.91
N GLN A 41 4.97 -25.56 19.38
CA GLN A 41 6.35 -25.43 19.86
C GLN A 41 6.46 -24.31 20.91
N GLU A 42 6.95 -24.66 22.10
CA GLU A 42 7.37 -23.71 23.13
C GLU A 42 8.60 -22.87 22.75
N ASN A 43 9.10 -23.00 21.52
CA ASN A 43 10.25 -22.27 21.01
C ASN A 43 9.88 -20.82 20.69
N ALA A 44 10.53 -19.89 21.36
CA ALA A 44 10.37 -18.44 21.16
C ALA A 44 10.58 -17.99 19.70
N GLU A 45 11.36 -18.73 18.92
CA GLU A 45 11.67 -18.44 17.51
C GLU A 45 10.47 -18.58 16.55
N LEU A 46 9.43 -19.36 16.93
CA LEU A 46 8.23 -19.57 16.13
C LEU A 46 7.00 -18.80 16.62
N GLN A 47 7.18 -17.86 17.54
CA GLN A 47 6.08 -17.03 18.05
C GLN A 47 5.56 -16.04 16.98
N LYS A 48 6.41 -15.61 16.06
CA LYS A 48 6.05 -14.72 14.95
C LYS A 48 6.41 -15.40 13.65
N VAL A 49 5.41 -15.73 12.83
CA VAL A 49 5.58 -16.41 11.56
C VAL A 49 5.02 -15.56 10.44
N ALA A 50 5.75 -15.43 9.35
CA ALA A 50 5.27 -14.82 8.12
C ALA A 50 5.30 -15.82 6.96
N VAL A 51 4.17 -16.01 6.29
CA VAL A 51 4.04 -16.97 5.18
C VAL A 51 3.72 -16.23 3.89
N GLY A 52 4.60 -16.37 2.90
CA GLY A 52 4.40 -15.86 1.55
C GLY A 52 3.49 -16.79 0.74
N ILE A 53 2.36 -16.26 0.30
CA ILE A 53 1.42 -16.95 -0.60
C ILE A 53 1.23 -16.08 -1.83
N ASP A 54 1.37 -16.69 -3.01
CA ASP A 54 1.22 -16.00 -4.27
C ASP A 54 0.47 -16.81 -5.33
N ILE A 55 0.27 -16.21 -6.50
CA ILE A 55 -0.48 -16.77 -7.63
C ILE A 55 0.10 -18.10 -8.15
N ARG A 56 1.37 -18.41 -7.85
CA ARG A 56 2.02 -19.68 -8.25
C ARG A 56 1.41 -20.89 -7.58
N ASN A 57 0.62 -20.71 -6.53
CA ASN A 57 -0.19 -21.80 -5.96
C ASN A 57 -1.31 -22.30 -6.91
N GLY A 58 -1.52 -21.62 -8.04
CA GLY A 58 -2.43 -22.11 -9.10
C GLY A 58 -3.88 -22.27 -8.62
N GLN A 59 -4.49 -23.41 -8.92
CA GLN A 59 -5.88 -23.71 -8.52
C GLN A 59 -6.03 -23.82 -7.00
N ALA A 60 -4.99 -24.23 -6.27
CA ALA A 60 -5.05 -24.33 -4.81
C ALA A 60 -5.31 -22.96 -4.14
N LEU A 61 -5.09 -21.84 -4.85
CA LEU A 61 -5.41 -20.52 -4.32
C LEU A 61 -6.92 -20.35 -4.01
N GLU A 62 -7.79 -21.04 -4.70
CA GLU A 62 -9.23 -21.03 -4.44
C GLU A 62 -9.58 -21.67 -3.09
N GLU A 63 -8.77 -22.64 -2.65
CA GLU A 63 -8.96 -23.34 -1.39
C GLU A 63 -8.52 -22.51 -0.16
N ILE A 64 -7.81 -21.39 -0.38
CA ILE A 64 -7.23 -20.62 0.74
C ILE A 64 -8.31 -20.05 1.65
N ARG A 65 -9.49 -19.71 1.13
CA ARG A 65 -10.63 -19.25 1.95
C ARG A 65 -11.01 -20.27 3.00
N ASP A 66 -11.11 -21.54 2.58
CA ASP A 66 -11.48 -22.64 3.47
C ASP A 66 -10.37 -22.94 4.47
N VAL A 67 -9.12 -22.87 4.03
CA VAL A 67 -7.96 -23.04 4.91
C VAL A 67 -7.92 -21.95 5.98
N LEU A 68 -8.07 -20.69 5.60
CA LEU A 68 -8.10 -19.55 6.54
C LEU A 68 -9.30 -19.67 7.51
N ALA A 69 -10.46 -20.09 7.02
CA ALA A 69 -11.64 -20.34 7.88
C ALA A 69 -11.37 -21.45 8.91
N ARG A 70 -10.65 -22.52 8.54
CA ARG A 70 -10.24 -23.59 9.47
C ARG A 70 -9.22 -23.09 10.51
N ILE A 71 -8.23 -22.30 10.07
CA ILE A 71 -7.24 -21.70 10.98
C ILE A 71 -7.94 -20.78 11.99
N LYS A 72 -8.88 -19.95 11.55
CA LYS A 72 -9.68 -19.09 12.43
C LYS A 72 -10.50 -19.88 13.45
N LYS A 73 -11.10 -21.02 13.04
CA LYS A 73 -11.81 -21.92 13.97
C LYS A 73 -10.90 -22.51 15.07
N LYS A 74 -9.62 -22.70 14.78
CA LYS A 74 -8.62 -23.14 15.74
C LYS A 74 -8.14 -22.02 16.70
N LYS A 75 -8.74 -20.82 16.59
CA LYS A 75 -8.40 -19.62 17.40
C LYS A 75 -6.94 -19.19 17.22
N VAL A 76 -6.30 -19.48 16.11
CA VAL A 76 -5.01 -18.93 15.75
C VAL A 76 -5.25 -17.55 15.17
N HIS A 77 -4.61 -16.55 15.77
CA HIS A 77 -4.62 -15.19 15.25
C HIS A 77 -3.71 -15.11 14.02
N TYR A 78 -4.21 -14.52 12.94
CA TYR A 78 -3.43 -14.22 11.75
C TYR A 78 -3.88 -12.90 11.15
N GLU A 79 -3.01 -12.27 10.43
CA GLU A 79 -3.25 -11.03 9.68
C GLU A 79 -2.77 -11.22 8.24
N ILE A 80 -3.47 -10.59 7.32
CA ILE A 80 -3.17 -10.65 5.89
C ILE A 80 -2.61 -9.30 5.45
N LEU A 81 -1.33 -9.30 5.08
CA LEU A 81 -0.71 -8.19 4.38
C LEU A 81 -0.79 -8.42 2.87
N PHE A 82 -1.39 -7.48 2.14
CA PHE A 82 -1.47 -7.47 0.69
C PHE A 82 -0.55 -6.37 0.12
N LEU A 83 0.41 -6.75 -0.70
CA LEU A 83 1.25 -5.80 -1.43
C LEU A 83 0.67 -5.58 -2.83
N ASP A 84 0.36 -4.34 -3.14
CA ASP A 84 -0.15 -3.95 -4.46
C ASP A 84 0.82 -3.01 -5.18
N ALA A 85 0.57 -2.77 -6.44
CA ALA A 85 1.14 -1.70 -7.23
C ALA A 85 0.29 -1.47 -8.48
N GLU A 86 0.36 -0.27 -9.06
CA GLU A 86 -0.26 0.05 -10.34
C GLU A 86 0.23 -0.88 -11.45
N ASP A 87 -0.68 -1.22 -12.38
CA ASP A 87 -0.36 -2.12 -13.50
C ASP A 87 0.79 -1.59 -14.37
N SER A 88 0.84 -0.29 -14.58
CA SER A 88 1.91 0.39 -15.31
C SER A 88 3.29 0.18 -14.66
N VAL A 89 3.33 0.25 -13.33
CA VAL A 89 4.53 0.04 -12.52
C VAL A 89 4.95 -1.42 -12.53
N LEU A 90 3.99 -2.35 -12.39
CA LEU A 90 4.24 -3.78 -12.49
C LEU A 90 4.83 -4.16 -13.85
N VAL A 91 4.23 -3.67 -14.94
CA VAL A 91 4.75 -3.89 -16.31
C VAL A 91 6.18 -3.38 -16.45
N LYS A 92 6.48 -2.19 -15.90
CA LYS A 92 7.83 -1.62 -15.92
C LYS A 92 8.83 -2.50 -15.14
N ARG A 93 8.48 -2.92 -13.92
CA ARG A 93 9.32 -3.79 -13.09
C ARG A 93 9.62 -5.14 -13.76
N TYR A 94 8.63 -5.72 -14.45
CA TYR A 94 8.83 -6.95 -15.23
C TYR A 94 9.82 -6.75 -16.39
N LYS A 95 9.72 -5.63 -17.11
CA LYS A 95 10.66 -5.29 -18.18
C LYS A 95 12.09 -5.09 -17.65
N GLU A 96 12.24 -4.40 -16.53
CA GLU A 96 13.56 -4.14 -15.91
C GLU A 96 14.21 -5.43 -15.43
N THR A 97 13.46 -6.34 -14.84
CA THR A 97 13.98 -7.62 -14.33
C THR A 97 14.09 -8.72 -15.39
N ARG A 98 13.56 -8.49 -16.59
CA ARG A 98 13.52 -9.48 -17.70
C ARG A 98 12.91 -10.83 -17.29
N ARG A 99 11.93 -10.80 -16.40
CA ARG A 99 11.19 -11.99 -15.95
C ARG A 99 9.86 -12.11 -16.68
N ASN A 100 9.42 -13.33 -16.88
CA ASN A 100 8.05 -13.60 -17.37
C ASN A 100 7.07 -13.56 -16.20
N HIS A 101 5.88 -13.01 -16.45
CA HIS A 101 4.81 -13.05 -15.48
C HIS A 101 4.30 -14.51 -15.31
N PRO A 102 4.03 -15.00 -14.08
CA PRO A 102 3.62 -16.38 -13.85
C PRO A 102 2.40 -16.82 -14.67
N LEU A 103 1.47 -15.90 -14.94
CA LEU A 103 0.25 -16.19 -15.70
C LEU A 103 0.31 -15.76 -17.17
N SER A 104 1.43 -15.20 -17.67
CA SER A 104 1.48 -14.76 -19.07
C SER A 104 1.54 -15.89 -20.09
N GLY A 105 2.01 -17.09 -19.69
CA GLY A 105 2.07 -18.27 -20.57
C GLY A 105 2.80 -18.05 -21.90
N GLY A 106 3.64 -16.99 -22.02
CA GLY A 106 4.25 -16.56 -23.28
C GLY A 106 3.51 -15.39 -23.95
N ASP A 107 2.37 -14.96 -23.40
CA ASP A 107 1.61 -13.79 -23.83
C ASP A 107 2.16 -12.49 -23.19
N ARG A 108 1.50 -11.37 -23.43
CA ARG A 108 1.88 -10.06 -22.91
C ARG A 108 1.73 -10.03 -21.37
N VAL A 109 2.68 -9.36 -20.72
CA VAL A 109 2.74 -9.22 -19.26
C VAL A 109 1.48 -8.55 -18.69
N ASP A 110 0.93 -7.56 -19.38
CA ASP A 110 -0.27 -6.82 -18.95
C ASP A 110 -1.48 -7.74 -18.79
N LYS A 111 -1.70 -8.70 -19.69
CA LYS A 111 -2.78 -9.69 -19.55
C LYS A 111 -2.59 -10.61 -18.36
N GLY A 112 -1.33 -11.00 -18.10
CA GLY A 112 -1.01 -11.79 -16.91
C GLY A 112 -1.30 -11.06 -15.61
N ILE A 113 -1.00 -9.75 -15.55
CA ILE A 113 -1.29 -8.87 -14.41
C ILE A 113 -2.81 -8.74 -14.22
N GLU A 114 -3.56 -8.48 -15.29
CA GLU A 114 -5.02 -8.38 -15.21
C GLU A 114 -5.66 -9.66 -14.67
N GLU A 115 -5.22 -10.81 -15.14
CA GLU A 115 -5.71 -12.10 -14.67
C GLU A 115 -5.32 -12.38 -13.22
N GLU A 116 -4.08 -12.04 -12.82
CA GLU A 116 -3.64 -12.14 -11.43
C GLU A 116 -4.48 -11.28 -10.50
N ARG A 117 -4.75 -10.04 -10.89
CA ARG A 117 -5.57 -9.11 -10.11
C ARG A 117 -6.98 -9.65 -9.86
N LYS A 118 -7.61 -10.25 -10.89
CA LYS A 118 -8.92 -10.90 -10.75
C LYS A 118 -8.86 -12.06 -9.75
N ARG A 119 -7.85 -12.90 -9.84
CA ARG A 119 -7.69 -14.08 -8.96
C ARG A 119 -7.35 -13.70 -7.52
N LEU A 120 -6.62 -12.60 -7.31
CA LEU A 120 -6.23 -12.15 -5.98
C LEU A 120 -7.21 -11.16 -5.35
N ALA A 121 -8.26 -10.71 -6.06
CA ALA A 121 -9.21 -9.70 -5.59
C ALA A 121 -9.76 -10.04 -4.20
N PHE A 122 -10.18 -11.29 -3.98
CA PHE A 122 -10.74 -11.72 -2.70
C PHE A 122 -9.73 -11.69 -1.54
N LEU A 123 -8.43 -11.88 -1.81
CA LEU A 123 -7.38 -11.76 -0.80
C LEU A 123 -7.11 -10.29 -0.48
N LYS A 124 -7.19 -9.42 -1.47
CA LYS A 124 -7.11 -7.97 -1.27
C LYS A 124 -8.28 -7.48 -0.42
N GLU A 125 -9.50 -7.90 -0.72
CA GLU A 125 -10.72 -7.56 0.06
C GLU A 125 -10.67 -8.07 1.50
N SER A 126 -9.98 -9.19 1.74
CA SER A 126 -9.85 -9.81 3.07
C SER A 126 -8.60 -9.37 3.81
N ALA A 127 -7.79 -8.48 3.22
CA ALA A 127 -6.52 -8.07 3.81
C ALA A 127 -6.75 -7.12 4.99
N ASP A 128 -5.99 -7.37 6.07
CA ASP A 128 -5.95 -6.48 7.23
C ASP A 128 -5.08 -5.25 6.93
N TYR A 129 -4.05 -5.44 6.08
CA TYR A 129 -3.14 -4.38 5.65
C TYR A 129 -2.92 -4.43 4.14
N ILE A 130 -3.04 -3.29 3.48
CA ILE A 130 -2.71 -3.13 2.06
C ILE A 130 -1.61 -2.07 1.96
N ILE A 131 -0.51 -2.40 1.29
CA ILE A 131 0.56 -1.45 1.00
C ILE A 131 0.68 -1.31 -0.51
N ASP A 132 0.38 -0.12 -1.04
CA ASP A 132 0.70 0.22 -2.42
C ASP A 132 2.18 0.59 -2.53
N THR A 133 2.90 -0.20 -3.31
CA THR A 133 4.34 -0.04 -3.51
C THR A 133 4.68 0.71 -4.79
N SER A 134 3.71 1.30 -5.49
CA SER A 134 3.90 1.95 -6.79
C SER A 134 4.98 3.01 -6.75
N GLN A 135 4.95 3.85 -5.73
CA GLN A 135 5.87 4.97 -5.54
C GLN A 135 6.90 4.75 -4.43
N LEU A 136 6.82 3.62 -3.70
CA LEU A 136 7.69 3.37 -2.56
C LEU A 136 9.09 2.94 -2.97
N LEU A 137 10.08 3.57 -2.38
CA LEU A 137 11.45 3.04 -2.34
C LEU A 137 11.52 1.87 -1.35
N THR A 138 12.52 1.01 -1.51
CA THR A 138 12.72 -0.15 -0.62
C THR A 138 12.80 0.26 0.86
N ARG A 139 13.47 1.38 1.18
CA ARG A 139 13.55 1.91 2.55
C ARG A 139 12.21 2.36 3.12
N GLU A 140 11.32 2.85 2.25
CA GLU A 140 10.00 3.32 2.63
C GLU A 140 9.07 2.14 2.90
N LEU A 141 9.12 1.10 2.06
CA LEU A 141 8.44 -0.17 2.35
C LEU A 141 8.86 -0.74 3.71
N LYS A 142 10.16 -0.67 4.05
CA LYS A 142 10.63 -1.10 5.39
C LYS A 142 10.00 -0.27 6.49
N ALA A 143 9.95 1.05 6.34
CA ALA A 143 9.34 1.93 7.33
C ALA A 143 7.84 1.63 7.54
N GLU A 144 7.10 1.30 6.48
CA GLU A 144 5.69 0.90 6.58
C GLU A 144 5.54 -0.44 7.32
N LEU A 145 6.37 -1.43 7.02
CA LEU A 145 6.36 -2.72 7.75
C LEU A 145 6.73 -2.54 9.23
N ASP A 146 7.70 -1.69 9.54
CA ASP A 146 8.09 -1.39 10.92
C ASP A 146 6.93 -0.73 11.70
N LYS A 147 6.17 0.17 11.09
CA LYS A 147 4.99 0.79 11.71
C LYS A 147 3.93 -0.26 12.08
N ILE A 148 3.65 -1.19 11.17
CA ILE A 148 2.62 -2.21 11.35
C ILE A 148 3.06 -3.25 12.39
N PHE A 149 4.24 -3.86 12.19
CA PHE A 149 4.61 -5.10 12.87
C PHE A 149 5.56 -4.91 14.06
N VAL A 150 6.18 -3.73 14.20
CA VAL A 150 7.08 -3.41 15.32
C VAL A 150 6.42 -2.43 16.27
N GLN A 151 5.82 -1.35 15.75
CA GLN A 151 5.27 -0.28 16.57
C GLN A 151 3.81 -0.51 16.99
N ASN A 152 3.15 -1.56 16.46
CA ASN A 152 1.74 -1.87 16.68
C ASN A 152 0.83 -0.64 16.47
N GLN A 153 1.15 0.20 15.49
CA GLN A 153 0.32 1.35 15.15
C GLN A 153 -0.91 0.85 14.38
N ASP A 154 -2.07 1.41 14.69
CA ASP A 154 -3.28 1.20 13.90
C ASP A 154 -3.04 1.65 12.45
N TYR A 155 -2.78 0.69 11.60
CA TYR A 155 -2.55 0.95 10.18
C TYR A 155 -3.91 1.10 9.49
N LYS A 156 -4.18 2.29 9.02
CA LYS A 156 -5.36 2.56 8.18
C LYS A 156 -4.95 2.44 6.72
N ASN A 157 -5.64 1.59 5.98
CA ASN A 157 -5.36 1.28 4.57
C ASN A 157 -5.71 2.45 3.62
N LEU A 158 -5.35 3.67 3.98
CA LEU A 158 -5.58 4.84 3.15
C LEU A 158 -4.27 5.61 2.94
N PHE A 159 -3.84 5.72 1.70
CA PHE A 159 -2.75 6.60 1.29
C PHE A 159 -3.31 7.96 0.88
N ILE A 160 -2.83 9.02 1.52
CA ILE A 160 -3.18 10.39 1.15
C ILE A 160 -1.97 11.00 0.44
N THR A 161 -2.11 11.28 -0.84
CA THR A 161 -1.13 12.02 -1.63
C THR A 161 -1.60 13.45 -1.81
N ILE A 162 -0.80 14.41 -1.36
CA ILE A 162 -1.06 15.84 -1.58
C ILE A 162 -0.18 16.32 -2.73
N LEU A 163 -0.82 16.72 -3.83
CA LEU A 163 -0.14 17.19 -5.02
C LEU A 163 -0.43 18.69 -5.25
N SER A 164 0.63 19.48 -5.39
CA SER A 164 0.52 20.86 -5.87
C SER A 164 0.69 20.88 -7.40
N PHE A 165 -0.25 21.47 -8.11
CA PHE A 165 -0.21 21.56 -9.57
C PHE A 165 -0.66 22.94 -10.07
N GLY A 166 -0.26 23.25 -11.30
CA GLY A 166 -0.73 24.46 -12.00
C GLY A 166 -1.85 24.15 -12.99
N PHE A 167 -2.99 24.77 -12.87
CA PHE A 167 -4.14 24.60 -13.79
C PHE A 167 -3.80 24.75 -15.27
N LYS A 168 -2.70 25.46 -15.58
CA LYS A 168 -2.19 25.61 -16.95
C LYS A 168 -1.87 24.25 -17.61
N TYR A 169 -1.51 23.26 -16.81
CA TYR A 169 -1.10 21.92 -17.28
C TYR A 169 -2.21 20.88 -17.16
N GLY A 170 -3.41 21.30 -16.76
CA GLY A 170 -4.55 20.44 -16.50
C GLY A 170 -4.64 19.98 -15.06
N ILE A 171 -5.76 19.34 -14.72
CA ILE A 171 -6.00 18.69 -13.44
C ILE A 171 -5.43 17.28 -13.54
N PRO A 172 -4.68 16.79 -12.52
CA PRO A 172 -4.24 15.41 -12.49
C PRO A 172 -5.42 14.44 -12.61
N ALA A 173 -5.32 13.47 -13.52
CA ALA A 173 -6.43 12.58 -13.87
C ALA A 173 -6.80 11.59 -12.75
N ASP A 174 -5.89 11.39 -11.82
CA ASP A 174 -5.97 10.48 -10.67
C ASP A 174 -6.34 11.19 -9.35
N SER A 175 -6.72 12.49 -9.42
CA SER A 175 -7.11 13.26 -8.23
C SER A 175 -8.53 12.93 -7.80
N ASP A 176 -8.69 12.50 -6.54
CA ASP A 176 -10.02 12.32 -5.91
C ASP A 176 -10.65 13.65 -5.50
N LEU A 177 -9.83 14.58 -5.01
CA LEU A 177 -10.27 15.90 -4.57
C LEU A 177 -9.36 16.96 -5.20
N VAL A 178 -9.96 18.04 -5.67
CA VAL A 178 -9.23 19.18 -6.25
C VAL A 178 -9.74 20.47 -5.63
N PHE A 179 -8.83 21.25 -5.09
CA PHE A 179 -9.13 22.54 -4.47
C PHE A 179 -8.46 23.68 -5.23
N ASP A 180 -9.24 24.66 -5.63
CA ASP A 180 -8.73 25.87 -6.27
C ASP A 180 -8.43 26.94 -5.22
N VAL A 181 -7.15 27.22 -5.02
CA VAL A 181 -6.67 28.23 -4.06
C VAL A 181 -6.23 29.53 -4.72
N ARG A 182 -6.59 29.76 -6.01
CA ARG A 182 -6.22 30.97 -6.77
C ARG A 182 -6.91 32.24 -6.26
N PHE A 183 -7.83 32.14 -5.33
CA PHE A 183 -8.39 33.29 -4.63
C PHE A 183 -7.38 33.97 -3.68
N LEU A 184 -6.33 33.23 -3.28
CA LEU A 184 -5.24 33.79 -2.49
C LEU A 184 -4.29 34.63 -3.36
N PRO A 185 -3.72 35.73 -2.85
CA PRO A 185 -2.73 36.51 -3.54
C PRO A 185 -1.51 35.68 -3.94
N ASN A 186 -1.14 35.75 -5.21
CA ASN A 186 -0.07 34.96 -5.75
C ASN A 186 1.31 35.62 -5.50
N PRO A 187 2.20 34.96 -4.72
CA PRO A 187 3.55 35.48 -4.42
C PRO A 187 4.40 35.73 -5.67
N TYR A 188 4.10 35.08 -6.79
CA TYR A 188 4.81 35.26 -8.06
C TYR A 188 4.83 36.72 -8.56
N TYR A 189 3.82 37.50 -8.22
CA TYR A 189 3.74 38.92 -8.63
C TYR A 189 4.46 39.87 -7.67
N VAL A 190 5.03 39.35 -6.58
CA VAL A 190 5.81 40.14 -5.61
C VAL A 190 7.28 40.04 -5.98
N GLU A 191 7.93 41.21 -6.12
CA GLU A 191 9.37 41.29 -6.37
C GLU A 191 10.15 40.64 -5.22
N GLY A 192 11.10 39.75 -5.52
CA GLY A 192 11.87 39.02 -4.52
C GLY A 192 11.24 37.65 -4.10
N LEU A 193 9.94 37.41 -4.35
CA LEU A 193 9.30 36.13 -4.07
C LEU A 193 9.16 35.24 -5.30
N ARG A 194 9.27 35.79 -6.50
CA ARG A 194 9.02 35.11 -7.79
C ARG A 194 9.83 33.82 -7.99
N ALA A 195 11.08 33.77 -7.52
CA ALA A 195 11.98 32.63 -7.67
C ALA A 195 11.88 31.62 -6.52
N LYS A 196 11.06 31.89 -5.52
CA LYS A 196 10.89 31.08 -4.33
C LYS A 196 9.71 30.12 -4.46
N THR A 197 9.68 29.11 -3.61
CA THR A 197 8.67 28.04 -3.58
C THR A 197 7.92 28.03 -2.25
N GLY A 198 6.85 27.28 -2.13
CA GLY A 198 6.10 27.08 -0.89
C GLY A 198 6.91 26.47 0.27
N ASN A 199 8.10 25.93 0.00
CA ASN A 199 9.02 25.44 1.03
C ASN A 199 9.85 26.58 1.65
N ASP A 200 9.87 27.76 1.02
CA ASP A 200 10.59 28.92 1.53
C ASP A 200 9.72 29.68 2.53
N LYS A 201 10.30 30.00 3.69
CA LYS A 201 9.58 30.65 4.79
C LYS A 201 8.90 31.95 4.37
N GLU A 202 9.56 32.74 3.53
CA GLU A 202 9.03 34.03 3.07
C GLU A 202 7.76 33.87 2.21
N ILE A 203 7.63 32.75 1.47
CA ILE A 203 6.40 32.43 0.75
C ILE A 203 5.31 32.03 1.73
N GLN A 204 5.66 31.20 2.73
CA GLN A 204 4.72 30.80 3.77
C GLN A 204 4.20 32.02 4.55
N ASP A 205 5.10 32.87 5.01
CA ASP A 205 4.75 34.09 5.75
C ASP A 205 3.88 35.03 4.88
N TYR A 206 4.15 35.12 3.58
CA TYR A 206 3.34 35.92 2.65
C TYR A 206 1.94 35.36 2.45
N VAL A 207 1.78 34.04 2.28
CA VAL A 207 0.47 33.41 2.06
C VAL A 207 -0.34 33.40 3.34
N PHE A 208 0.28 33.08 4.48
CA PHE A 208 -0.40 32.98 5.76
C PHE A 208 -0.64 34.31 6.48
N GLN A 209 -0.26 35.44 5.90
CA GLN A 209 -0.71 36.75 6.43
C GLN A 209 -2.19 37.05 6.13
N TYR A 210 -2.83 36.28 5.22
CA TYR A 210 -4.22 36.45 4.82
C TYR A 210 -5.14 35.53 5.63
N GLU A 211 -6.20 36.09 6.19
CA GLU A 211 -7.18 35.34 7.00
C GLU A 211 -7.91 34.26 6.19
N GLU A 212 -8.09 34.50 4.89
CA GLU A 212 -8.70 33.56 3.96
C GLU A 212 -7.88 32.25 3.85
N ALA A 213 -6.56 32.31 3.98
CA ALA A 213 -5.71 31.13 3.96
C ALA A 213 -5.96 30.25 5.18
N HIS A 214 -6.06 30.85 6.36
CA HIS A 214 -6.38 30.12 7.61
C HIS A 214 -7.81 29.55 7.57
N THR A 215 -8.77 30.37 7.20
CA THR A 215 -10.19 29.97 7.09
C THR A 215 -10.35 28.81 6.10
N PHE A 216 -9.63 28.84 4.99
CA PHE A 216 -9.64 27.74 4.01
C PHE A 216 -9.09 26.45 4.61
N LEU A 217 -7.94 26.50 5.31
CA LEU A 217 -7.34 25.34 5.93
C LEU A 217 -8.24 24.72 7.00
N ASP A 218 -8.84 25.54 7.87
CA ASP A 218 -9.76 25.05 8.89
C ASP A 218 -10.95 24.30 8.28
N LYS A 219 -11.54 24.85 7.21
CA LYS A 219 -12.64 24.16 6.48
C LYS A 219 -12.18 22.90 5.76
N LEU A 220 -10.97 22.90 5.20
CA LEU A 220 -10.38 21.75 4.53
C LEU A 220 -10.11 20.63 5.55
N GLU A 221 -9.55 20.97 6.70
CA GLU A 221 -9.29 20.02 7.79
C GLU A 221 -10.61 19.38 8.28
N ASP A 222 -11.64 20.18 8.53
CA ASP A 222 -12.96 19.70 8.94
C ASP A 222 -13.56 18.72 7.91
N MET A 223 -13.49 19.09 6.62
CA MET A 223 -13.95 18.24 5.53
C MET A 223 -13.15 16.94 5.41
N LEU A 224 -11.83 16.99 5.53
CA LEU A 224 -10.98 15.80 5.47
C LEU A 224 -11.21 14.89 6.68
N ASN A 225 -11.40 15.45 7.87
CA ASN A 225 -11.77 14.68 9.07
C ASN A 225 -13.10 13.93 8.91
N PHE A 226 -14.03 14.47 8.13
CA PHE A 226 -15.26 13.78 7.77
C PHE A 226 -15.04 12.75 6.65
N LEU A 227 -14.31 13.08 5.58
CA LEU A 227 -14.19 12.23 4.40
C LEU A 227 -13.28 11.02 4.63
N ILE A 228 -12.14 11.19 5.31
CA ILE A 228 -11.15 10.13 5.49
C ILE A 228 -11.73 8.86 6.14
N PRO A 229 -12.48 8.94 7.26
CA PRO A 229 -13.09 7.75 7.85
C PRO A 229 -14.09 7.06 6.92
N ASN A 230 -14.84 7.85 6.12
CA ASN A 230 -15.81 7.31 5.18
C ASN A 230 -15.12 6.61 3.99
N TYR A 231 -14.03 7.14 3.48
CA TYR A 231 -13.23 6.50 2.43
C TYR A 231 -12.60 5.19 2.92
N ILE A 232 -12.10 5.15 4.16
CA ILE A 232 -11.61 3.91 4.78
C ILE A 232 -12.72 2.87 4.87
N ALA A 233 -13.94 3.28 5.28
CA ALA A 233 -15.07 2.39 5.42
C ALA A 233 -15.59 1.86 4.07
N GLU A 234 -15.47 2.65 3.00
CA GLU A 234 -15.79 2.25 1.62
C GLU A 234 -14.72 1.33 1.01
N GLY A 235 -13.54 1.23 1.61
CA GLY A 235 -12.41 0.46 1.07
C GLY A 235 -11.63 1.19 -0.03
N LYS A 236 -11.72 2.51 -0.08
CA LYS A 236 -10.92 3.35 -0.97
C LYS A 236 -9.48 3.35 -0.50
N ASN A 237 -8.54 3.13 -1.44
CA ASN A 237 -7.09 3.09 -1.19
C ASN A 237 -6.41 4.33 -1.74
#